data_a0d8659d3a3679c31e67e464b90bdbbd
#
_entry.id   a0d8659d3a3679c31e67e464b90bdbbd
#
_cell.length_a   1.000
_cell.length_b   1.000
_cell.length_c   1.000
_cell.angle_alpha   90.00
_cell.angle_beta   90.00
_cell.angle_gamma   90.00
#
_symmetry.space_group_name_H-M   'P 1'
#
loop_
_entity.id
_entity.type
_entity.pdbx_description
1 polymer ?
#
loop_
_entity_poly.entity_id
_entity_poly.type
_entity_poly.pdbx_seq_one_letter_code
_entity_poly.pdbx_strand_id
1 'polypeptide(L)'
;MEIAQVLTQLERWDRAAAVPRLGGMARADGVVIVGRHHWAFARTDGSLTEGTMPVVPSPLRALPFARGLLRLAGSFAPLFRRRGVARGRERLFLAAVILLPLGLAFAPGWVGLVGGIATTLALLAWLLRGRTLYLHGAEHRAIAALEERRLRETWDGTARPSRFSLRCGTNFATLLLPVAVVGGRFWPLPATSVSPLIVSVLALALTMELWTLVQESRRLARVVLLPGLGLQRLTTREPRLGETRVALIALASVLRRELPQ
;
A
#
# COMPACT_ATOMS: atom_id res chain seq x y z
N MET A 1 -3.35 -6.83 -22.32
CA MET A 1 -1.92 -7.02 -22.69
C MET A 1 -1.73 -8.50 -23.00
N GLU A 2 -1.17 -8.81 -24.15
CA GLU A 2 -0.90 -10.19 -24.55
C GLU A 2 0.24 -10.80 -23.72
N ILE A 3 0.22 -12.12 -23.53
CA ILE A 3 1.23 -12.84 -22.72
C ILE A 3 2.64 -12.60 -23.28
N ALA A 4 2.81 -12.61 -24.61
CA ALA A 4 4.10 -12.34 -25.25
C ALA A 4 4.68 -10.96 -24.85
N GLN A 5 3.83 -9.94 -24.83
CA GLN A 5 4.23 -8.58 -24.37
C GLN A 5 4.61 -8.57 -22.90
N VAL A 6 3.89 -9.32 -22.04
CA VAL A 6 4.25 -9.46 -20.62
C VAL A 6 5.66 -10.02 -20.51
N LEU A 7 5.91 -11.16 -21.16
CA LEU A 7 7.19 -11.87 -21.10
C LEU A 7 8.37 -10.99 -21.58
N THR A 8 8.19 -10.30 -22.70
CA THR A 8 9.19 -9.35 -23.23
C THR A 8 9.51 -8.26 -22.19
N GLN A 9 8.50 -7.73 -21.51
CA GLN A 9 8.74 -6.71 -20.46
C GLN A 9 9.48 -7.31 -19.25
N LEU A 10 9.09 -8.51 -18.79
CA LEU A 10 9.76 -9.16 -17.66
C LEU A 10 11.24 -9.41 -17.95
N GLU A 11 11.58 -9.97 -19.10
CA GLU A 11 12.97 -10.21 -19.52
C GLU A 11 13.78 -8.92 -19.66
N ARG A 12 13.18 -7.86 -20.20
CA ARG A 12 13.81 -6.57 -20.31
C ARG A 12 14.21 -6.01 -18.94
N TRP A 13 13.31 -6.14 -17.96
CA TRP A 13 13.55 -5.62 -16.61
C TRP A 13 14.46 -6.50 -15.77
N ASP A 14 14.56 -7.79 -16.05
CA ASP A 14 15.57 -8.66 -15.44
C ASP A 14 16.99 -8.22 -15.82
N ARG A 15 17.16 -7.59 -17.00
CA ARG A 15 18.45 -7.06 -17.49
C ARG A 15 18.67 -5.57 -17.19
N ALA A 16 17.68 -4.88 -16.63
CA ALA A 16 17.78 -3.43 -16.43
C ALA A 16 18.81 -3.06 -15.35
N ALA A 17 19.61 -2.02 -15.52
CA ALA A 17 20.62 -1.58 -14.56
C ALA A 17 20.01 -1.06 -13.25
N ALA A 18 18.88 -0.37 -13.33
CA ALA A 18 18.15 0.15 -12.18
C ALA A 18 16.68 -0.24 -12.23
N VAL A 19 16.03 -0.42 -11.08
CA VAL A 19 14.60 -0.69 -10.96
C VAL A 19 13.88 0.46 -10.29
N PRO A 20 12.66 0.79 -10.75
CA PRO A 20 11.85 1.80 -10.10
C PRO A 20 11.38 1.30 -8.71
N ARG A 21 11.18 2.26 -7.81
CA ARG A 21 10.49 1.96 -6.54
C ARG A 21 9.00 1.85 -6.81
N LEU A 22 8.45 0.67 -6.60
CA LEU A 22 7.05 0.37 -6.77
C LEU A 22 6.38 0.11 -5.42
N GLY A 23 5.10 0.39 -5.36
CA GLY A 23 4.20 -0.04 -4.31
C GLY A 23 3.06 -0.85 -4.90
N GLY A 24 2.17 -1.33 -4.05
CA GLY A 24 0.99 -2.03 -4.53
C GLY A 24 -0.08 -2.17 -3.45
N MET A 25 -1.18 -2.76 -3.84
CA MET A 25 -2.26 -3.15 -2.96
C MET A 25 -2.99 -4.36 -3.52
N ALA A 26 -3.24 -5.33 -2.67
CA ALA A 26 -4.04 -6.48 -3.02
C ALA A 26 -5.53 -6.22 -2.77
N ARG A 27 -6.36 -6.80 -3.62
CA ARG A 27 -7.80 -6.83 -3.50
C ARG A 27 -8.30 -8.26 -3.60
N ALA A 28 -9.57 -8.50 -3.27
CA ALA A 28 -10.16 -9.83 -3.37
C ALA A 28 -10.23 -10.36 -4.81
N ASP A 29 -10.20 -9.46 -5.81
CA ASP A 29 -10.37 -9.73 -7.22
C ASP A 29 -9.12 -9.45 -8.08
N GLY A 30 -7.99 -9.00 -7.48
CA GLY A 30 -6.77 -8.73 -8.25
C GLY A 30 -5.70 -7.96 -7.48
N VAL A 31 -4.67 -7.53 -8.21
CA VAL A 31 -3.52 -6.79 -7.68
C VAL A 31 -3.36 -5.47 -8.39
N VAL A 32 -3.21 -4.41 -7.64
CA VAL A 32 -2.82 -3.08 -8.12
C VAL A 32 -1.33 -2.90 -7.88
N ILE A 33 -0.59 -2.54 -8.91
CA ILE A 33 0.79 -2.05 -8.80
C ILE A 33 0.80 -0.57 -9.09
N VAL A 34 1.56 0.17 -8.28
CA VAL A 34 1.66 1.63 -8.34
C VAL A 34 3.11 2.02 -8.53
N GLY A 35 3.39 2.71 -9.62
CA GLY A 35 4.66 3.34 -9.93
C GLY A 35 4.67 4.82 -9.57
N ARG A 36 5.66 5.53 -10.11
CA ARG A 36 5.80 6.97 -9.90
C ARG A 36 4.74 7.78 -10.65
N HIS A 37 4.46 7.40 -11.89
CA HIS A 37 3.57 8.14 -12.80
C HIS A 37 2.34 7.34 -13.22
N HIS A 38 2.41 6.02 -13.11
CA HIS A 38 1.37 5.11 -13.59
C HIS A 38 1.00 4.09 -12.54
N TRP A 39 -0.22 3.56 -12.68
CA TRP A 39 -0.68 2.40 -11.95
C TRP A 39 -1.38 1.42 -12.89
N ALA A 40 -1.41 0.16 -12.53
CA ALA A 40 -2.15 -0.87 -13.24
C ALA A 40 -2.85 -1.81 -12.26
N PHE A 41 -4.02 -2.26 -12.61
CA PHE A 41 -4.81 -3.23 -11.87
C PHE A 41 -5.11 -4.43 -12.75
N ALA A 42 -4.48 -5.55 -12.47
CA ALA A 42 -4.78 -6.83 -13.09
C ALA A 42 -5.74 -7.62 -12.20
N ARG A 43 -6.83 -8.10 -12.80
CA ARG A 43 -7.82 -8.94 -12.11
C ARG A 43 -7.62 -10.41 -12.41
N THR A 44 -8.16 -11.22 -11.52
CA THR A 44 -8.15 -12.70 -11.67
C THR A 44 -9.02 -13.20 -12.83
N ASP A 45 -9.90 -12.36 -13.38
CA ASP A 45 -10.69 -12.64 -14.58
C ASP A 45 -9.94 -12.33 -15.89
N GLY A 46 -8.67 -11.90 -15.80
CA GLY A 46 -7.84 -11.53 -16.94
C GLY A 46 -7.97 -10.07 -17.38
N SER A 47 -8.89 -9.29 -16.81
CA SER A 47 -9.05 -7.88 -17.15
C SER A 47 -7.91 -7.03 -16.57
N LEU A 48 -7.48 -6.02 -17.35
CA LEU A 48 -6.44 -5.08 -16.97
C LEU A 48 -6.99 -3.65 -17.07
N THR A 49 -6.79 -2.87 -16.01
CA THR A 49 -7.15 -1.45 -15.98
C THR A 49 -5.89 -0.65 -15.66
N GLU A 50 -5.64 0.41 -16.39
CA GLU A 50 -4.45 1.24 -16.27
C GLU A 50 -4.83 2.70 -16.01
N GLY A 51 -3.94 3.46 -15.37
CA GLY A 51 -4.15 4.88 -15.15
C GLY A 51 -2.87 5.60 -14.74
N THR A 52 -3.01 6.92 -14.57
CA THR A 52 -1.91 7.80 -14.16
C THR A 52 -2.02 8.15 -12.68
N MET A 53 -0.89 8.34 -12.02
CA MET A 53 -0.83 8.87 -10.66
C MET A 53 -1.06 10.39 -10.64
N PRO A 54 -1.60 10.96 -9.55
CA PRO A 54 -1.73 12.40 -9.42
C PRO A 54 -0.35 13.05 -9.32
N VAL A 55 -0.18 14.16 -10.03
CA VAL A 55 1.02 15.00 -9.90
C VAL A 55 0.86 15.90 -8.69
N VAL A 56 1.75 15.77 -7.71
CA VAL A 56 1.78 16.67 -6.55
C VAL A 56 2.56 17.94 -6.94
N PRO A 57 2.03 19.16 -6.72
CA PRO A 57 2.72 20.41 -7.00
C PRO A 57 4.09 20.50 -6.30
N SER A 58 5.08 21.07 -6.97
CA SER A 58 6.47 21.15 -6.49
C SER A 58 6.61 21.80 -5.11
N PRO A 59 5.96 22.95 -4.79
CA PRO A 59 6.14 23.61 -3.50
C PRO A 59 5.65 22.75 -2.32
N LEU A 60 4.57 21.98 -2.51
CA LEU A 60 4.04 21.12 -1.45
C LEU A 60 4.93 19.91 -1.16
N ARG A 61 5.80 19.50 -2.11
CA ARG A 61 6.77 18.43 -1.91
C ARG A 61 7.94 18.84 -1.02
N ALA A 62 8.23 20.13 -0.95
CA ALA A 62 9.32 20.67 -0.13
C ALA A 62 8.94 20.79 1.35
N LEU A 63 7.63 20.89 1.66
CA LEU A 63 7.14 21.06 3.01
C LEU A 63 7.16 19.75 3.79
N PRO A 64 7.93 19.65 4.90
CA PRO A 64 7.86 18.51 5.80
C PRO A 64 6.40 18.29 6.28
N PHE A 65 6.06 17.08 6.64
CA PHE A 65 4.71 16.64 7.01
C PHE A 65 3.68 16.69 5.88
N ALA A 66 3.53 17.84 5.14
CA ALA A 66 2.63 17.94 4.00
C ALA A 66 2.99 16.93 2.91
N ARG A 67 4.27 16.80 2.56
CA ARG A 67 4.76 15.83 1.57
C ARG A 67 4.41 14.39 1.93
N GLY A 68 4.46 14.06 3.23
CA GLY A 68 4.11 12.74 3.75
C GLY A 68 2.64 12.42 3.55
N LEU A 69 1.75 13.34 3.98
CA LEU A 69 0.31 13.21 3.79
C LEU A 69 -0.10 13.13 2.32
N LEU A 70 0.53 13.95 1.46
CA LEU A 70 0.26 13.94 0.03
C LEU A 70 0.72 12.63 -0.64
N ARG A 71 1.85 12.05 -0.21
CA ARG A 71 2.28 10.72 -0.67
C ARG A 71 1.30 9.64 -0.23
N LEU A 72 0.85 9.69 1.03
CA LEU A 72 -0.15 8.77 1.55
C LEU A 72 -1.47 8.88 0.77
N ALA A 73 -2.01 10.09 0.63
CA ALA A 73 -3.22 10.34 -0.16
C ALA A 73 -3.06 9.90 -1.62
N GLY A 74 -1.90 10.17 -2.21
CA GLY A 74 -1.55 9.74 -3.56
C GLY A 74 -1.58 8.22 -3.73
N SER A 75 -1.11 7.47 -2.73
CA SER A 75 -1.12 6.00 -2.79
C SER A 75 -2.53 5.40 -2.89
N PHE A 76 -3.54 6.10 -2.38
CA PHE A 76 -4.95 5.70 -2.48
C PHE A 76 -5.66 6.22 -3.74
N ALA A 77 -5.01 7.08 -4.55
CA ALA A 77 -5.62 7.67 -5.74
C ALA A 77 -6.24 6.64 -6.70
N PRO A 78 -5.63 5.45 -6.97
CA PRO A 78 -6.24 4.44 -7.81
C PRO A 78 -7.61 3.96 -7.31
N LEU A 79 -7.86 3.98 -6.00
CA LEU A 79 -9.13 3.54 -5.40
C LEU A 79 -10.25 4.56 -5.62
N PHE A 80 -9.95 5.86 -5.49
CA PHE A 80 -10.98 6.91 -5.45
C PHE A 80 -11.25 7.58 -6.79
N ARG A 81 -10.43 7.38 -7.82
CA ARG A 81 -10.66 7.96 -9.15
C ARG A 81 -11.95 7.45 -9.79
N ARG A 82 -12.63 8.29 -10.58
CA ARG A 82 -13.91 7.98 -11.26
C ARG A 82 -13.84 6.72 -12.13
N ARG A 83 -12.71 6.49 -12.82
CA ARG A 83 -12.37 5.27 -13.55
C ARG A 83 -11.30 4.44 -12.83
N GLY A 84 -11.33 4.48 -11.51
CA GLY A 84 -10.35 3.78 -10.67
C GLY A 84 -10.75 2.33 -10.37
N VAL A 85 -9.99 1.75 -9.47
CA VAL A 85 -10.04 0.34 -9.12
C VAL A 85 -11.27 -0.03 -8.27
N ALA A 86 -11.68 0.86 -7.33
CA ALA A 86 -12.78 0.56 -6.41
C ALA A 86 -14.15 0.85 -7.02
N ARG A 87 -15.09 -0.06 -6.77
CA ARG A 87 -16.52 0.11 -7.12
C ARG A 87 -17.17 1.18 -6.23
N GLY A 88 -18.31 1.73 -6.64
CA GLY A 88 -18.99 2.79 -5.88
C GLY A 88 -19.24 2.43 -4.41
N ARG A 89 -19.77 1.24 -4.13
CA ARG A 89 -20.00 0.74 -2.76
C ARG A 89 -18.71 0.61 -1.94
N GLU A 90 -17.60 0.21 -2.58
CA GLU A 90 -16.30 0.11 -1.91
C GLU A 90 -15.71 1.48 -1.61
N ARG A 91 -15.87 2.46 -2.50
CA ARG A 91 -15.45 3.85 -2.23
C ARG A 91 -16.23 4.43 -1.05
N LEU A 92 -17.53 4.18 -1.00
CA LEU A 92 -18.37 4.61 0.13
C LEU A 92 -17.90 3.95 1.44
N PHE A 93 -17.65 2.64 1.42
CA PHE A 93 -17.12 1.92 2.58
C PHE A 93 -15.77 2.48 3.03
N LEU A 94 -14.82 2.66 2.11
CA LEU A 94 -13.50 3.21 2.42
C LEU A 94 -13.59 4.65 2.92
N ALA A 95 -14.46 5.47 2.32
CA ALA A 95 -14.72 6.83 2.80
C ALA A 95 -15.29 6.80 4.22
N ALA A 96 -16.26 5.93 4.49
CA ALA A 96 -16.83 5.76 5.83
C ALA A 96 -15.77 5.33 6.85
N VAL A 97 -14.92 4.36 6.51
CA VAL A 97 -13.82 3.91 7.39
C VAL A 97 -12.82 5.03 7.70
N ILE A 98 -12.58 5.94 6.76
CA ILE A 98 -11.67 7.08 6.95
C ILE A 98 -12.35 8.20 7.76
N LEU A 99 -13.62 8.51 7.46
CA LEU A 99 -14.31 9.67 8.03
C LEU A 99 -14.98 9.37 9.37
N LEU A 100 -15.46 8.14 9.58
CA LEU A 100 -16.16 7.77 10.81
C LEU A 100 -15.31 7.97 12.08
N PRO A 101 -14.02 7.58 12.14
CA PRO A 101 -13.18 7.86 13.30
C PRO A 101 -13.04 9.36 13.60
N LEU A 102 -13.07 10.23 12.58
CA LEU A 102 -13.02 11.67 12.75
C LEU A 102 -14.31 12.18 13.43
N GLY A 103 -15.48 11.66 13.03
CA GLY A 103 -16.77 11.97 13.69
C GLY A 103 -16.82 11.39 15.11
N LEU A 104 -16.33 10.18 15.33
CA LEU A 104 -16.28 9.54 16.65
C LEU A 104 -15.38 10.26 17.65
N ALA A 105 -14.41 11.08 17.19
CA ALA A 105 -13.58 11.89 18.07
C ALA A 105 -14.39 12.95 18.86
N PHE A 106 -15.60 13.30 18.39
CA PHE A 106 -16.52 14.23 19.06
C PHE A 106 -17.59 13.52 19.89
N ALA A 107 -17.62 12.18 19.89
CA ALA A 107 -18.60 11.39 20.64
C ALA A 107 -18.13 11.14 22.09
N PRO A 108 -19.03 10.76 23.02
CA PRO A 108 -18.64 10.31 24.34
C PRO A 108 -17.59 9.20 24.28
N GLY A 109 -16.64 9.19 25.23
CA GLY A 109 -15.43 8.33 25.17
C GLY A 109 -15.72 6.85 24.91
N TRP A 110 -16.77 6.29 25.50
CA TRP A 110 -17.17 4.89 25.27
C TRP A 110 -17.71 4.65 23.85
N VAL A 111 -18.45 5.62 23.27
CA VAL A 111 -18.93 5.56 21.88
C VAL A 111 -17.77 5.61 20.91
N GLY A 112 -16.79 6.50 21.16
CA GLY A 112 -15.56 6.60 20.40
C GLY A 112 -14.76 5.30 20.40
N LEU A 113 -14.62 4.68 21.59
CA LEU A 113 -13.92 3.41 21.76
C LEU A 113 -14.61 2.27 20.99
N VAL A 114 -15.89 2.05 21.24
CA VAL A 114 -16.68 0.97 20.60
C VAL A 114 -16.74 1.18 19.09
N GLY A 115 -17.03 2.40 18.63
CA GLY A 115 -17.08 2.74 17.23
C GLY A 115 -15.72 2.58 16.53
N GLY A 116 -14.62 2.95 17.19
CA GLY A 116 -13.27 2.77 16.70
C GLY A 116 -12.90 1.29 16.55
N ILE A 117 -13.22 0.47 17.55
CA ILE A 117 -13.04 -1.00 17.50
C ILE A 117 -13.88 -1.59 16.35
N ALA A 118 -15.16 -1.26 16.26
CA ALA A 118 -16.04 -1.78 15.23
C ALA A 118 -15.56 -1.39 13.82
N THR A 119 -15.12 -0.15 13.62
CA THR A 119 -14.56 0.34 12.34
C THR A 119 -13.28 -0.44 11.98
N THR A 120 -12.39 -0.65 12.96
CA THR A 120 -11.16 -1.40 12.77
C THR A 120 -11.44 -2.85 12.39
N LEU A 121 -12.37 -3.52 13.09
CA LEU A 121 -12.77 -4.88 12.79
C LEU A 121 -13.43 -5.00 11.41
N ALA A 122 -14.28 -4.04 11.03
CA ALA A 122 -14.90 -4.01 9.72
C ALA A 122 -13.84 -3.84 8.60
N LEU A 123 -12.85 -2.97 8.80
CA LEU A 123 -11.73 -2.80 7.87
C LEU A 123 -10.89 -4.08 7.77
N LEU A 124 -10.56 -4.70 8.90
CA LEU A 124 -9.79 -5.95 8.91
C LEU A 124 -10.57 -7.07 8.20
N ALA A 125 -11.86 -7.24 8.50
CA ALA A 125 -12.70 -8.22 7.82
C ALA A 125 -12.77 -7.98 6.31
N TRP A 126 -12.81 -6.71 5.89
CA TRP A 126 -12.79 -6.35 4.48
C TRP A 126 -11.43 -6.65 3.81
N LEU A 127 -10.33 -6.33 4.48
CA LEU A 127 -8.96 -6.57 3.97
C LEU A 127 -8.61 -8.06 3.92
N LEU A 128 -9.08 -8.85 4.89
CA LEU A 128 -8.73 -10.27 5.02
C LEU A 128 -9.68 -11.21 4.25
N ARG A 129 -10.69 -10.67 3.55
CA ARG A 129 -11.70 -11.47 2.87
C ARG A 129 -11.16 -12.18 1.62
N GLY A 130 -11.67 -13.39 1.40
CA GLY A 130 -11.50 -14.14 0.15
C GLY A 130 -10.04 -14.38 -0.22
N ARG A 131 -9.69 -14.09 -1.48
CA ARG A 131 -8.35 -14.31 -2.04
C ARG A 131 -7.36 -13.21 -1.73
N THR A 132 -7.75 -12.15 -1.00
CA THR A 132 -6.89 -10.98 -0.73
C THR A 132 -5.55 -11.38 -0.13
N LEU A 133 -5.51 -12.33 0.80
CA LEU A 133 -4.27 -12.76 1.45
C LEU A 133 -3.27 -13.41 0.48
N TYR A 134 -3.76 -14.20 -0.48
CA TYR A 134 -2.91 -14.81 -1.50
C TYR A 134 -2.43 -13.78 -2.52
N LEU A 135 -3.33 -12.89 -2.94
CA LEU A 135 -3.00 -11.80 -3.86
C LEU A 135 -2.05 -10.78 -3.22
N HIS A 136 -2.12 -10.58 -1.89
CA HIS A 136 -1.16 -9.76 -1.16
C HIS A 136 0.23 -10.42 -1.12
N GLY A 137 0.30 -11.73 -0.90
CA GLY A 137 1.56 -12.46 -1.05
C GLY A 137 2.11 -12.41 -2.48
N ALA A 138 1.22 -12.45 -3.49
CA ALA A 138 1.59 -12.35 -4.90
C ALA A 138 2.12 -10.96 -5.28
N GLU A 139 1.49 -9.90 -4.77
CA GLU A 139 1.97 -8.51 -4.93
C GLU A 139 3.40 -8.37 -4.42
N HIS A 140 3.65 -8.79 -3.17
CA HIS A 140 5.00 -8.73 -2.58
C HIS A 140 6.00 -9.56 -3.37
N ARG A 141 5.61 -10.77 -3.79
CA ARG A 141 6.46 -11.66 -4.62
C ARG A 141 6.83 -11.02 -5.94
N ALA A 142 5.89 -10.38 -6.63
CA ALA A 142 6.16 -9.71 -7.89
C ALA A 142 7.14 -8.53 -7.73
N ILE A 143 6.99 -7.73 -6.67
CA ILE A 143 7.90 -6.62 -6.36
C ILE A 143 9.29 -7.16 -5.97
N ALA A 144 9.37 -8.22 -5.15
CA ALA A 144 10.62 -8.87 -4.78
C ALA A 144 11.32 -9.47 -6.02
N ALA A 145 10.57 -10.11 -6.92
CA ALA A 145 11.09 -10.64 -8.18
C ALA A 145 11.76 -9.55 -9.04
N LEU A 146 11.17 -8.35 -9.09
CA LEU A 146 11.78 -7.20 -9.78
C LEU A 146 13.08 -6.75 -9.09
N GLU A 147 13.08 -6.66 -7.76
CA GLU A 147 14.27 -6.24 -6.99
C GLU A 147 15.42 -7.27 -7.09
N GLU A 148 15.08 -8.56 -7.20
CA GLU A 148 16.01 -9.67 -7.35
C GLU A 148 16.40 -9.98 -8.81
N ARG A 149 15.81 -9.33 -9.81
CA ARG A 149 16.01 -9.61 -11.25
C ARG A 149 15.64 -11.04 -11.63
N ARG A 150 14.53 -11.54 -11.13
CA ARG A 150 14.06 -12.92 -11.32
C ARG A 150 12.61 -12.98 -11.78
N LEU A 151 12.18 -11.97 -12.54
CA LEU A 151 10.79 -11.84 -12.99
C LEU A 151 10.39 -13.00 -13.90
N ARG A 152 11.26 -13.36 -14.87
CA ARG A 152 11.01 -14.45 -15.81
C ARG A 152 10.92 -15.79 -15.08
N GLU A 153 11.88 -16.10 -14.24
CA GLU A 153 11.87 -17.32 -13.43
C GLU A 153 10.62 -17.39 -12.52
N THR A 154 10.20 -16.25 -11.98
CA THR A 154 9.01 -16.17 -11.12
C THR A 154 7.73 -16.41 -11.93
N TRP A 155 7.68 -15.94 -13.17
CA TRP A 155 6.57 -16.22 -14.07
C TRP A 155 6.44 -17.70 -14.40
N ASP A 156 7.57 -18.36 -14.63
CA ASP A 156 7.64 -19.80 -14.95
C ASP A 156 7.44 -20.68 -13.69
N GLY A 157 7.51 -20.08 -12.49
CA GLY A 157 7.35 -20.76 -11.21
C GLY A 157 8.63 -21.45 -10.69
N THR A 158 9.77 -21.25 -11.36
CA THR A 158 11.08 -21.80 -10.96
C THR A 158 11.73 -20.98 -9.86
N ALA A 159 11.41 -19.68 -9.74
CA ALA A 159 11.78 -18.84 -8.62
C ALA A 159 10.58 -18.50 -7.73
N ARG A 160 10.84 -18.43 -6.42
CA ARG A 160 9.86 -18.03 -5.41
C ARG A 160 10.41 -16.94 -4.49
N PRO A 161 10.56 -15.68 -4.98
CA PRO A 161 10.96 -14.54 -4.15
C PRO A 161 10.06 -14.37 -2.94
N SER A 162 10.54 -13.65 -1.94
CA SER A 162 9.85 -13.49 -0.67
C SER A 162 8.46 -12.86 -0.84
N ARG A 163 7.47 -13.38 -0.09
CA ARG A 163 6.15 -12.77 0.07
C ARG A 163 6.11 -11.73 1.19
N PHE A 164 7.24 -11.46 1.84
CA PHE A 164 7.36 -10.43 2.87
C PHE A 164 8.06 -9.21 2.30
N SER A 165 7.52 -8.03 2.58
CA SER A 165 8.03 -6.76 2.05
C SER A 165 8.23 -5.74 3.16
N LEU A 166 9.36 -5.04 3.13
CA LEU A 166 9.61 -3.91 4.03
C LEU A 166 8.73 -2.70 3.69
N ARG A 167 8.14 -2.65 2.48
CA ARG A 167 7.33 -1.52 1.99
C ARG A 167 5.82 -1.74 2.14
N CYS A 168 5.41 -2.78 2.84
CA CYS A 168 3.99 -3.09 3.03
C CYS A 168 3.30 -2.09 3.97
N GLY A 169 2.05 -1.75 3.66
CA GLY A 169 1.22 -0.91 4.52
C GLY A 169 1.00 -1.44 5.94
N THR A 170 1.14 -2.76 6.18
CA THR A 170 1.11 -3.31 7.54
C THR A 170 2.27 -2.83 8.39
N ASN A 171 3.46 -2.65 7.80
CA ASN A 171 4.61 -2.08 8.49
C ASN A 171 4.37 -0.59 8.84
N PHE A 172 3.72 0.16 7.94
CA PHE A 172 3.30 1.53 8.22
C PHE A 172 2.33 1.60 9.40
N ALA A 173 1.34 0.72 9.45
CA ALA A 173 0.37 0.65 10.55
C ALA A 173 1.04 0.35 11.91
N THR A 174 2.05 -0.52 11.94
CA THR A 174 2.80 -0.82 13.17
C THR A 174 3.68 0.33 13.65
N LEU A 175 4.13 1.20 12.75
CA LEU A 175 4.81 2.45 13.09
C LEU A 175 3.82 3.53 13.56
N LEU A 176 2.67 3.61 12.92
CA LEU A 176 1.66 4.63 13.22
C LEU A 176 1.13 4.50 14.66
N LEU A 177 0.89 3.28 15.13
CA LEU A 177 0.32 3.05 16.44
C LEU A 177 1.16 3.65 17.59
N PRO A 178 2.47 3.34 17.75
CA PRO A 178 3.28 3.94 18.80
C PRO A 178 3.43 5.45 18.62
N VAL A 179 3.54 5.96 17.39
CA VAL A 179 3.62 7.41 17.14
C VAL A 179 2.35 8.12 17.58
N ALA A 180 1.17 7.56 17.29
CA ALA A 180 -0.11 8.13 17.71
C ALA A 180 -0.29 8.08 19.22
N VAL A 181 0.09 6.98 19.90
CA VAL A 181 0.02 6.82 21.36
C VAL A 181 0.94 7.83 22.05
N VAL A 182 2.19 7.92 21.61
CA VAL A 182 3.16 8.89 22.17
C VAL A 182 2.68 10.32 21.91
N GLY A 183 2.24 10.64 20.68
CA GLY A 183 1.71 11.96 20.35
C GLY A 183 0.51 12.35 21.19
N GLY A 184 -0.42 11.42 21.45
CA GLY A 184 -1.56 11.67 22.32
C GLY A 184 -1.18 11.81 23.80
N ARG A 185 -0.21 11.01 24.29
CA ARG A 185 0.24 11.05 25.69
C ARG A 185 1.00 12.31 26.04
N PHE A 186 1.79 12.83 25.11
CA PHE A 186 2.64 14.01 25.29
C PHE A 186 2.09 15.24 24.57
N TRP A 187 0.79 15.31 24.32
CA TRP A 187 0.15 16.47 23.72
C TRP A 187 0.37 17.72 24.59
N PRO A 188 1.05 18.77 24.08
CA PRO A 188 1.50 19.88 24.92
C PRO A 188 0.43 20.95 25.17
N LEU A 189 -0.69 20.91 24.45
CA LEU A 189 -1.75 21.92 24.53
C LEU A 189 -2.93 21.41 25.36
N PRO A 190 -3.78 22.32 25.88
CA PRO A 190 -5.01 21.93 26.54
C PRO A 190 -5.86 21.03 25.64
N ALA A 191 -6.41 19.96 26.21
CA ALA A 191 -7.25 19.03 25.47
C ALA A 191 -8.55 19.70 25.05
N THR A 192 -8.80 19.73 23.74
CA THR A 192 -10.03 20.22 23.13
C THR A 192 -10.69 19.09 22.33
N SER A 193 -11.94 19.29 21.90
CA SER A 193 -12.63 18.33 21.05
C SER A 193 -11.92 18.05 19.71
N VAL A 194 -11.08 18.99 19.25
CA VAL A 194 -10.30 18.84 17.99
C VAL A 194 -8.90 18.24 18.20
N SER A 195 -8.42 18.17 19.45
CA SER A 195 -7.08 17.64 19.75
C SER A 195 -6.83 16.23 19.20
N PRO A 196 -7.76 15.26 19.30
CA PRO A 196 -7.56 13.92 18.75
C PRO A 196 -7.38 13.94 17.23
N LEU A 197 -8.09 14.81 16.52
CA LEU A 197 -7.95 14.96 15.07
C LEU A 197 -6.57 15.51 14.71
N ILE A 198 -6.13 16.57 15.40
CA ILE A 198 -4.81 17.17 15.15
C ILE A 198 -3.70 16.15 15.44
N VAL A 199 -3.76 15.45 16.57
CA VAL A 199 -2.81 14.39 16.93
C VAL A 199 -2.77 13.30 15.87
N SER A 200 -3.94 12.85 15.37
CA SER A 200 -4.04 11.81 14.33
C SER A 200 -3.39 12.27 13.02
N VAL A 201 -3.65 13.49 12.57
CA VAL A 201 -3.08 14.04 11.33
C VAL A 201 -1.55 14.20 11.48
N LEU A 202 -1.09 14.73 12.60
CA LEU A 202 0.36 14.86 12.87
C LEU A 202 1.03 13.51 13.01
N ALA A 203 0.39 12.53 13.66
CA ALA A 203 0.91 11.16 13.76
C ALA A 203 1.04 10.50 12.38
N LEU A 204 0.05 10.65 11.50
CA LEU A 204 0.12 10.17 10.12
C LEU A 204 1.28 10.84 9.36
N ALA A 205 1.40 12.16 9.46
CA ALA A 205 2.44 12.93 8.79
C ALA A 205 3.84 12.52 9.28
N LEU A 206 4.04 12.47 10.60
CA LEU A 206 5.31 12.07 11.23
C LEU A 206 5.64 10.61 10.89
N THR A 207 4.66 9.71 10.92
CA THR A 207 4.87 8.31 10.54
C THR A 207 5.35 8.19 9.10
N MET A 208 4.83 8.99 8.17
CA MET A 208 5.28 9.00 6.78
C MET A 208 6.74 9.48 6.64
N GLU A 209 7.15 10.47 7.43
CA GLU A 209 8.55 10.92 7.46
C GLU A 209 9.46 9.82 8.02
N LEU A 210 9.11 9.26 9.18
CA LEU A 210 9.86 8.14 9.79
C LEU A 210 9.92 6.92 8.87
N TRP A 211 8.81 6.59 8.21
CA TRP A 211 8.74 5.54 7.22
C TRP A 211 9.75 5.74 6.08
N THR A 212 9.86 6.98 5.59
CA THR A 212 10.80 7.30 4.52
C THR A 212 12.25 7.15 5.00
N LEU A 213 12.58 7.69 6.19
CA LEU A 213 13.90 7.59 6.80
C LEU A 213 14.31 6.14 7.08
N VAL A 214 13.40 5.36 7.66
CA VAL A 214 13.66 3.94 7.98
C VAL A 214 13.96 3.14 6.71
N GLN A 215 13.30 3.46 5.59
CA GLN A 215 13.52 2.76 4.33
C GLN A 215 14.82 3.13 3.59
N GLU A 216 15.52 4.17 4.00
CA GLU A 216 16.84 4.51 3.45
C GLU A 216 17.91 3.49 3.83
N SER A 217 17.78 2.86 5.01
CA SER A 217 18.70 1.83 5.49
C SER A 217 18.00 0.47 5.59
N ARG A 218 18.43 -0.50 4.79
CA ARG A 218 17.87 -1.85 4.81
C ARG A 218 18.04 -2.56 6.16
N ARG A 219 19.12 -2.25 6.91
CA ARG A 219 19.35 -2.79 8.26
C ARG A 219 18.37 -2.19 9.26
N LEU A 220 18.26 -0.86 9.29
CA LEU A 220 17.36 -0.14 10.17
C LEU A 220 15.90 -0.56 9.90
N ALA A 221 15.50 -0.65 8.62
CA ALA A 221 14.17 -1.10 8.24
C ALA A 221 13.85 -2.50 8.79
N ARG A 222 14.77 -3.46 8.72
CA ARG A 222 14.54 -4.81 9.24
C ARG A 222 14.29 -4.83 10.74
N VAL A 223 15.02 -4.01 11.51
CA VAL A 223 14.87 -3.97 12.97
C VAL A 223 13.59 -3.24 13.37
N VAL A 224 13.39 -2.03 12.86
CA VAL A 224 12.26 -1.17 13.23
C VAL A 224 10.92 -1.74 12.76
N LEU A 225 10.90 -2.40 11.59
CA LEU A 225 9.69 -2.95 10.99
C LEU A 225 9.46 -4.43 11.33
N LEU A 226 10.24 -4.99 12.25
CA LEU A 226 10.10 -6.40 12.68
C LEU A 226 8.66 -6.75 13.12
N PRO A 227 7.95 -5.92 13.92
CA PRO A 227 6.56 -6.19 14.28
C PRO A 227 5.64 -6.26 13.07
N GLY A 228 5.83 -5.37 12.09
CA GLY A 228 5.05 -5.36 10.86
C GLY A 228 5.33 -6.57 9.97
N LEU A 229 6.59 -7.01 9.88
CA LEU A 229 6.95 -8.27 9.21
C LEU A 229 6.31 -9.48 9.89
N GLY A 230 6.19 -9.47 11.23
CA GLY A 230 5.43 -10.47 11.98
C GLY A 230 3.95 -10.48 11.60
N LEU A 231 3.30 -9.32 11.52
CA LEU A 231 1.91 -9.17 11.08
C LEU A 231 1.69 -9.63 9.63
N GLN A 232 2.68 -9.52 8.75
CA GLN A 232 2.56 -10.02 7.38
C GLN A 232 2.37 -11.54 7.32
N ARG A 233 2.76 -12.31 8.35
CA ARG A 233 2.43 -13.75 8.45
C ARG A 233 0.91 -13.99 8.52
N LEU A 234 0.17 -13.04 9.08
CA LEU A 234 -1.28 -13.10 9.20
C LEU A 234 -1.97 -12.51 7.96
N THR A 235 -1.41 -11.46 7.37
CA THR A 235 -2.01 -10.69 6.28
C THR A 235 -1.56 -11.13 4.89
N THR A 236 -0.62 -12.10 4.78
CA THR A 236 -0.21 -12.71 3.52
C THR A 236 -0.29 -14.23 3.59
N ARG A 237 -0.63 -14.86 2.48
CA ARG A 237 -0.54 -16.31 2.29
C ARG A 237 0.39 -16.63 1.13
N GLU A 238 0.90 -17.86 1.11
CA GLU A 238 1.72 -18.35 0.01
C GLU A 238 0.91 -18.34 -1.29
N PRO A 239 1.24 -17.48 -2.28
CA PRO A 239 0.48 -17.38 -3.51
C PRO A 239 0.76 -18.57 -4.42
N ARG A 240 -0.27 -19.03 -5.11
CA ARG A 240 -0.14 -19.97 -6.21
C ARG A 240 0.42 -19.25 -7.45
N LEU A 241 0.86 -20.02 -8.43
CA LEU A 241 1.41 -19.47 -9.68
C LEU A 241 0.40 -18.55 -10.41
N GLY A 242 -0.88 -18.90 -10.38
CA GLY A 242 -1.93 -18.06 -10.97
C GLY A 242 -2.03 -16.67 -10.35
N GLU A 243 -2.05 -16.57 -9.00
CA GLU A 243 -2.05 -15.27 -8.32
C GLU A 243 -0.77 -14.48 -8.58
N THR A 244 0.39 -15.18 -8.59
CA THR A 244 1.69 -14.56 -8.90
C THR A 244 1.69 -13.97 -10.32
N ARG A 245 1.17 -14.68 -11.30
CA ARG A 245 1.05 -14.18 -12.70
C ARG A 245 0.14 -12.97 -12.80
N VAL A 246 -0.97 -12.92 -12.05
CA VAL A 246 -1.82 -11.72 -11.98
C VAL A 246 -1.03 -10.51 -11.51
N ALA A 247 -0.23 -10.65 -10.44
CA ALA A 247 0.61 -9.56 -9.93
C ALA A 247 1.70 -9.16 -10.95
N LEU A 248 2.32 -10.12 -11.63
CA LEU A 248 3.33 -9.87 -12.66
C LEU A 248 2.75 -9.18 -13.91
N ILE A 249 1.49 -9.46 -14.28
CA ILE A 249 0.80 -8.74 -15.36
C ILE A 249 0.60 -7.26 -15.00
N ALA A 250 0.14 -6.97 -13.78
CA ALA A 250 0.02 -5.60 -13.31
C ALA A 250 1.38 -4.89 -13.27
N LEU A 251 2.41 -5.59 -12.79
CA LEU A 251 3.78 -5.10 -12.74
C LEU A 251 4.32 -4.78 -14.14
N ALA A 252 4.22 -5.70 -15.09
CA ALA A 252 4.68 -5.52 -16.47
C ALA A 252 3.99 -4.34 -17.16
N SER A 253 2.68 -4.15 -16.88
CA SER A 253 1.92 -3.02 -17.39
C SER A 253 2.46 -1.67 -16.88
N VAL A 254 2.72 -1.54 -15.57
CA VAL A 254 3.32 -0.33 -15.00
C VAL A 254 4.72 -0.10 -15.56
N LEU A 255 5.56 -1.14 -15.55
CA LEU A 255 6.93 -1.07 -16.01
C LEU A 255 7.05 -0.66 -17.48
N ARG A 256 6.13 -1.10 -18.34
CA ARG A 256 6.06 -0.68 -19.74
C ARG A 256 5.88 0.83 -19.89
N ARG A 257 5.15 1.47 -18.97
CA ARG A 257 4.78 2.89 -19.01
C ARG A 257 5.72 3.80 -18.22
N GLU A 258 6.47 3.25 -17.27
CA GLU A 258 7.44 4.00 -16.45
C GLU A 258 8.81 4.16 -17.15
N LEU A 259 9.06 3.43 -18.22
CA LEU A 259 10.27 3.63 -19.02
C LEU A 259 10.24 5.00 -19.67
N PRO A 260 11.32 5.78 -19.59
CA PRO A 260 11.51 6.89 -20.51
C PRO A 260 11.52 6.31 -21.93
N GLN A 261 10.64 6.85 -22.77
CA GLN A 261 10.62 6.56 -24.20
C GLN A 261 11.86 7.10 -24.86
#